data_825ce699eb4bf3cb40b37b1c02163348
#
_entry.id   825ce699eb4bf3cb40b37b1c02163348
#
_cell.length_a   1.000
_cell.length_b   1.000
_cell.length_c   1.000
_cell.angle_alpha   90.00
_cell.angle_beta   90.00
_cell.angle_gamma   90.00
#
_symmetry.space_group_name_H-M   'P 1'
#
loop_
_entity.id
_entity.type
_entity.pdbx_description
1 polymer ?
#
loop_
_entity_poly.entity_id
_entity_poly.type
_entity_poly.pdbx_seq_one_letter_code
_entity_poly.pdbx_strand_id
1 'polypeptide(L)'
;MEQYDQIGARLDRLPLARFHYRIFGIISFSLLLTGFLSYSGNVVLAKLVSNGWSNNLLNAAFTSALMFGYFIGSLTGGFIGDYFGRRRAFRINLLIVGIAATGAAFVPDMYWLIFFRFLMGTGMGALIMVGYASFTEFIPATVRGKWSVRLSFVGNWSPMLSAAIGVVVIAFFSWRIMFLLGGIGILLAWFLSGKYFIESPRWLAGKGQIAGAESQLREVEQQIEREKSIRLPPLTLNQSNSKVKVIKGTFWLLFKGEMLRRTLVAITVLIAMNISLYTITVWIPTIFVNSGIDVDKSILMTAVIMIGAPVGIFIAALIIDHFPRRLFGSALLIIIAVLGYIYSIQTTEWAILIYGLVMIFFLYMYVCFASAVYIPELWPTHLRLRGSGFVNAVGRIVAVFTPYGVAALLTHYGSITVFMVLGVMLVLCALVLSIFGIETRKVSLEEISEVN
;
A
#
# COMPACT_ATOMS: atom_id res chain seq x y z
N MET A 1 -7.38 -7.04 33.06
CA MET A 1 -7.98 -5.97 32.23
C MET A 1 -7.41 -4.61 32.67
N GLU A 2 -7.46 -4.28 33.95
CA GLU A 2 -6.99 -2.99 34.49
C GLU A 2 -5.50 -2.68 34.19
N GLN A 3 -4.60 -3.64 34.29
CA GLN A 3 -3.16 -3.47 33.99
C GLN A 3 -2.89 -3.27 32.50
N TYR A 4 -3.68 -3.89 31.63
CA TYR A 4 -3.58 -3.67 30.17
C TYR A 4 -3.98 -2.24 29.80
N ASP A 5 -5.08 -1.75 30.37
CA ASP A 5 -5.59 -0.40 30.15
C ASP A 5 -4.62 0.66 30.68
N GLN A 6 -3.95 0.39 31.82
CA GLN A 6 -2.90 1.26 32.36
C GLN A 6 -1.67 1.38 31.41
N ILE A 7 -1.22 0.28 30.80
CA ILE A 7 -0.10 0.31 29.84
C ILE A 7 -0.49 1.11 28.61
N GLY A 8 -1.71 0.95 28.10
CA GLY A 8 -2.25 1.72 27.00
C GLY A 8 -2.27 3.24 27.31
N ALA A 9 -2.83 3.62 28.45
CA ALA A 9 -2.90 5.02 28.88
C ALA A 9 -1.51 5.65 29.09
N ARG A 10 -0.55 4.88 29.61
CA ARG A 10 0.85 5.33 29.77
C ARG A 10 1.53 5.60 28.43
N LEU A 11 1.29 4.77 27.40
CA LEU A 11 1.80 5.04 26.04
C LEU A 11 1.12 6.26 25.40
N ASP A 12 -0.19 6.42 25.60
CA ASP A 12 -0.94 7.52 24.97
C ASP A 12 -0.64 8.90 25.61
N ARG A 13 -0.13 8.97 26.85
CA ARG A 13 0.31 10.23 27.49
C ARG A 13 1.70 10.68 27.07
N LEU A 14 2.49 9.83 26.39
CA LEU A 14 3.88 10.17 26.03
C LEU A 14 3.93 11.33 25.05
N PRO A 15 4.72 12.37 25.30
CA PRO A 15 4.97 13.39 24.32
C PRO A 15 5.85 12.84 23.20
N LEU A 16 5.66 13.35 21.98
CA LEU A 16 6.50 12.97 20.84
C LEU A 16 7.97 13.27 21.12
N ALA A 17 8.83 12.26 21.02
CA ALA A 17 10.26 12.31 21.31
C ALA A 17 11.05 11.51 20.28
N ARG A 18 12.38 11.53 20.34
CA ARG A 18 13.29 10.81 19.42
C ARG A 18 12.95 9.33 19.27
N PHE A 19 12.41 8.71 20.31
CA PHE A 19 11.91 7.33 20.26
C PHE A 19 10.87 7.15 19.16
N HIS A 20 9.84 7.98 19.11
CA HIS A 20 8.77 7.92 18.11
C HIS A 20 9.27 8.19 16.69
N TYR A 21 10.20 9.17 16.54
CA TYR A 21 10.82 9.48 15.24
C TYR A 21 11.72 8.35 14.73
N ARG A 22 12.40 7.62 15.62
CA ARG A 22 13.21 6.44 15.24
C ARG A 22 12.34 5.31 14.73
N ILE A 23 11.24 4.98 15.43
CA ILE A 23 10.28 3.96 14.98
C ILE A 23 9.66 4.37 13.66
N PHE A 24 9.22 5.63 13.55
CA PHE A 24 8.72 6.18 12.29
C PHE A 24 9.74 6.04 11.16
N GLY A 25 10.98 6.42 11.39
CA GLY A 25 12.06 6.36 10.40
C GLY A 25 12.30 4.93 9.90
N ILE A 26 12.41 3.96 10.82
CA ILE A 26 12.62 2.54 10.43
C ILE A 26 11.46 1.99 9.61
N ILE A 27 10.23 2.21 10.06
CA ILE A 27 9.05 1.70 9.36
C ILE A 27 8.88 2.41 8.02
N SER A 28 9.02 3.75 7.96
CA SER A 28 8.94 4.54 6.73
C SER A 28 9.98 4.11 5.71
N PHE A 29 11.23 3.95 6.13
CA PHE A 29 12.32 3.50 5.29
C PHE A 29 12.06 2.10 4.74
N SER A 30 11.57 1.19 5.59
CA SER A 30 11.20 -0.17 5.16
C SER A 30 10.06 -0.16 4.15
N LEU A 31 9.02 0.65 4.35
CA LEU A 31 7.90 0.77 3.43
C LEU A 31 8.30 1.44 2.11
N LEU A 32 9.16 2.45 2.15
CA LEU A 32 9.71 3.09 0.95
C LEU A 32 10.49 2.10 0.10
N LEU A 33 11.38 1.31 0.71
CA LEU A 33 12.16 0.29 0.01
C LEU A 33 11.30 -0.89 -0.49
N THR A 34 10.29 -1.28 0.28
CA THR A 34 9.29 -2.26 -0.14
C THR A 34 8.56 -1.80 -1.41
N GLY A 35 8.10 -0.56 -1.40
CA GLY A 35 7.51 0.06 -2.59
C GLY A 35 8.52 0.19 -3.74
N PHE A 36 9.74 0.64 -3.47
CA PHE A 36 10.82 0.70 -4.45
C PHE A 36 11.02 -0.64 -5.16
N LEU A 37 11.18 -1.74 -4.42
CA LEU A 37 11.30 -3.08 -4.98
C LEU A 37 10.07 -3.51 -5.78
N SER A 38 8.85 -3.15 -5.32
CA SER A 38 7.63 -3.44 -6.07
C SER A 38 7.64 -2.82 -7.45
N TYR A 39 7.95 -1.52 -7.54
CA TYR A 39 7.94 -0.76 -8.79
C TYR A 39 9.21 -0.97 -9.63
N SER A 40 10.36 -1.33 -9.03
CA SER A 40 11.57 -1.69 -9.77
C SER A 40 11.34 -2.84 -10.74
N GLY A 41 10.49 -3.81 -10.35
CA GLY A 41 10.09 -4.86 -11.26
C GLY A 41 9.47 -4.34 -12.56
N ASN A 42 8.56 -3.38 -12.46
CA ASN A 42 7.87 -2.83 -13.63
C ASN A 42 8.83 -2.16 -14.61
N VAL A 43 9.81 -1.41 -14.08
CA VAL A 43 10.84 -0.72 -14.89
C VAL A 43 11.78 -1.73 -15.55
N VAL A 44 12.13 -2.81 -14.84
CA VAL A 44 13.04 -3.85 -15.33
C VAL A 44 12.41 -4.69 -16.45
N LEU A 45 11.09 -4.94 -16.42
CA LEU A 45 10.40 -5.80 -17.38
C LEU A 45 10.60 -5.35 -18.83
N ALA A 46 10.59 -4.06 -19.12
CA ALA A 46 10.85 -3.52 -20.45
C ALA A 46 12.23 -3.93 -20.99
N LYS A 47 13.27 -3.87 -20.15
CA LYS A 47 14.63 -4.30 -20.50
C LYS A 47 14.74 -5.81 -20.69
N LEU A 48 14.03 -6.60 -19.89
CA LEU A 48 14.02 -8.05 -20.04
C LEU A 48 13.38 -8.52 -21.35
N VAL A 49 12.32 -7.83 -21.80
CA VAL A 49 11.70 -8.11 -23.11
C VAL A 49 12.66 -7.78 -24.24
N SER A 50 13.27 -6.59 -24.22
CA SER A 50 14.20 -6.16 -25.28
C SER A 50 15.43 -7.05 -25.40
N ASN A 51 15.88 -7.65 -24.29
CA ASN A 51 17.02 -8.57 -24.27
C ASN A 51 16.63 -10.03 -24.59
N GLY A 52 15.37 -10.31 -24.93
CA GLY A 52 14.89 -11.67 -25.18
C GLY A 52 14.81 -12.57 -23.94
N TRP A 53 14.96 -12.02 -22.75
CA TRP A 53 14.91 -12.74 -21.46
C TRP A 53 13.47 -13.05 -21.03
N SER A 54 12.50 -12.27 -21.51
CA SER A 54 11.09 -12.38 -21.13
C SER A 54 10.16 -12.12 -22.32
N ASN A 55 8.90 -12.43 -22.12
CA ASN A 55 7.79 -12.09 -23.01
C ASN A 55 6.58 -11.59 -22.18
N ASN A 56 5.52 -11.18 -22.86
CA ASN A 56 4.35 -10.64 -22.17
C ASN A 56 3.73 -11.61 -21.17
N LEU A 57 3.73 -12.92 -21.46
CA LEU A 57 3.19 -13.95 -20.55
C LEU A 57 4.06 -14.11 -19.30
N LEU A 58 5.39 -14.17 -19.46
CA LEU A 58 6.32 -14.24 -18.34
C LEU A 58 6.31 -12.95 -17.51
N ASN A 59 6.13 -11.79 -18.15
CA ASN A 59 5.94 -10.52 -17.46
C ASN A 59 4.67 -10.51 -16.61
N ALA A 60 3.59 -11.08 -17.14
CA ALA A 60 2.35 -11.26 -16.38
C ALA A 60 2.57 -12.17 -15.17
N ALA A 61 3.23 -13.33 -15.38
CA ALA A 61 3.57 -14.27 -14.30
C ALA A 61 4.44 -13.61 -13.22
N PHE A 62 5.44 -12.84 -13.60
CA PHE A 62 6.31 -12.10 -12.68
C PHE A 62 5.54 -11.10 -11.81
N THR A 63 4.64 -10.34 -12.41
CA THR A 63 3.80 -9.37 -11.68
C THR A 63 2.77 -10.07 -10.80
N SER A 64 2.12 -11.10 -11.34
CA SER A 64 1.13 -11.88 -10.61
C SER A 64 1.74 -12.63 -9.43
N ALA A 65 2.96 -13.16 -9.55
CA ALA A 65 3.68 -13.80 -8.46
C ALA A 65 3.89 -12.85 -7.28
N LEU A 66 4.25 -11.59 -7.53
CA LEU A 66 4.33 -10.57 -6.49
C LEU A 66 2.98 -10.34 -5.81
N MET A 67 1.91 -10.18 -6.58
CA MET A 67 0.56 -9.89 -6.05
C MET A 67 0.02 -11.09 -5.24
N PHE A 68 0.26 -12.30 -5.71
CA PHE A 68 -0.10 -13.51 -4.98
C PHE A 68 0.70 -13.64 -3.68
N GLY A 69 1.99 -13.34 -3.72
CA GLY A 69 2.80 -13.22 -2.53
C GLY A 69 2.26 -12.18 -1.54
N TYR A 70 1.90 -10.99 -2.01
CA TYR A 70 1.27 -9.95 -1.19
C TYR A 70 -0.02 -10.44 -0.51
N PHE A 71 -0.86 -11.17 -1.25
CA PHE A 71 -2.08 -11.74 -0.71
C PHE A 71 -1.79 -12.70 0.45
N ILE A 72 -0.91 -13.69 0.23
CA ILE A 72 -0.51 -14.65 1.26
C ILE A 72 0.15 -13.94 2.44
N GLY A 73 1.09 -13.04 2.18
CA GLY A 73 1.79 -12.30 3.22
C GLY A 73 0.87 -11.44 4.08
N SER A 74 -0.13 -10.79 3.48
CA SER A 74 -1.11 -9.99 4.21
C SER A 74 -1.98 -10.86 5.14
N LEU A 75 -2.37 -12.06 4.69
CA LEU A 75 -3.13 -13.00 5.52
C LEU A 75 -2.29 -13.54 6.68
N THR A 76 -1.07 -13.97 6.39
CA THR A 76 -0.19 -14.61 7.40
C THR A 76 0.46 -13.60 8.33
N GLY A 77 0.74 -12.38 7.86
CA GLY A 77 1.43 -11.33 8.62
C GLY A 77 0.73 -10.95 9.91
N GLY A 78 -0.60 -10.88 9.90
CA GLY A 78 -1.41 -10.65 11.09
C GLY A 78 -1.22 -11.76 12.13
N PHE A 79 -1.33 -13.03 11.71
CA PHE A 79 -1.14 -14.17 12.59
C PHE A 79 0.28 -14.25 13.15
N ILE A 80 1.29 -14.06 12.29
CA ILE A 80 2.70 -14.07 12.72
C ILE A 80 2.97 -12.94 13.72
N GLY A 81 2.44 -11.73 13.46
CA GLY A 81 2.57 -10.59 14.34
C GLY A 81 1.88 -10.77 15.70
N ASP A 82 0.72 -11.44 15.71
CA ASP A 82 -0.02 -11.72 16.94
C ASP A 82 0.60 -12.85 17.75
N TYR A 83 1.21 -13.85 17.10
CA TYR A 83 1.79 -15.00 17.77
C TYR A 83 3.21 -14.74 18.26
N PHE A 84 4.10 -14.26 17.41
CA PHE A 84 5.54 -14.08 17.70
C PHE A 84 5.91 -12.69 18.25
N GLY A 85 5.00 -11.73 18.18
CA GLY A 85 5.24 -10.34 18.56
C GLY A 85 5.59 -9.45 17.36
N ARG A 86 5.42 -8.13 17.56
CA ARG A 86 5.56 -7.13 16.49
C ARG A 86 7.01 -7.03 16.00
N ARG A 87 7.97 -6.99 16.92
CA ARG A 87 9.39 -6.90 16.63
C ARG A 87 9.91 -8.10 15.84
N ARG A 88 9.61 -9.31 16.31
CA ARG A 88 10.07 -10.53 15.63
C ARG A 88 9.42 -10.67 14.24
N ALA A 89 8.13 -10.48 14.15
CA ALA A 89 7.40 -10.55 12.87
C ALA A 89 7.93 -9.53 11.86
N PHE A 90 8.14 -8.28 12.27
CA PHE A 90 8.70 -7.23 11.41
C PHE A 90 10.08 -7.62 10.87
N ARG A 91 10.97 -8.09 11.74
CA ARG A 91 12.33 -8.50 11.38
C ARG A 91 12.39 -9.74 10.49
N ILE A 92 11.55 -10.76 10.74
CA ILE A 92 11.47 -11.96 9.89
C ILE A 92 11.06 -11.55 8.47
N ASN A 93 10.05 -10.70 8.33
CA ASN A 93 9.59 -10.26 7.02
C ASN A 93 10.61 -9.38 6.28
N LEU A 94 11.34 -8.50 6.99
CA LEU A 94 12.47 -7.77 6.41
C LEU A 94 13.55 -8.72 5.90
N LEU A 95 13.87 -9.76 6.64
CA LEU A 95 14.88 -10.74 6.24
C LEU A 95 14.44 -11.51 5.00
N ILE A 96 13.18 -11.96 4.95
CA ILE A 96 12.62 -12.65 3.77
C ILE A 96 12.72 -11.75 2.53
N VAL A 97 12.26 -10.49 2.62
CA VAL A 97 12.30 -9.55 1.50
C VAL A 97 13.75 -9.26 1.09
N GLY A 98 14.64 -9.00 2.05
CA GLY A 98 16.04 -8.66 1.79
C GLY A 98 16.80 -9.79 1.10
N ILE A 99 16.66 -11.03 1.60
CA ILE A 99 17.28 -12.22 0.99
C ILE A 99 16.68 -12.47 -0.40
N ALA A 100 15.34 -12.41 -0.53
CA ALA A 100 14.68 -12.64 -1.80
C ALA A 100 15.07 -11.60 -2.85
N ALA A 101 15.15 -10.33 -2.48
CA ALA A 101 15.55 -9.25 -3.39
C ALA A 101 17.02 -9.36 -3.79
N THR A 102 17.91 -9.64 -2.83
CA THR A 102 19.33 -9.85 -3.12
C THR A 102 19.53 -11.09 -4.00
N GLY A 103 18.86 -12.20 -3.69
CA GLY A 103 18.90 -13.43 -4.49
C GLY A 103 18.40 -13.21 -5.92
N ALA A 104 17.38 -12.40 -6.12
CA ALA A 104 16.85 -12.06 -7.45
C ALA A 104 17.89 -11.35 -8.37
N ALA A 105 18.93 -10.74 -7.82
CA ALA A 105 20.00 -10.15 -8.59
C ALA A 105 20.92 -11.18 -9.26
N PHE A 106 20.95 -12.42 -8.77
CA PHE A 106 21.89 -13.47 -9.20
C PHE A 106 21.23 -14.61 -9.97
N VAL A 107 19.96 -14.48 -10.30
CA VAL A 107 19.20 -15.54 -10.97
C VAL A 107 19.69 -15.80 -12.42
N PRO A 108 19.69 -17.07 -12.87
CA PRO A 108 20.07 -17.44 -14.22
C PRO A 108 18.97 -17.22 -15.26
N ASP A 109 17.70 -17.30 -14.88
CA ASP A 109 16.57 -17.25 -15.79
C ASP A 109 15.34 -16.55 -15.18
N MET A 110 14.29 -16.37 -16.00
CA MET A 110 13.05 -15.68 -15.62
C MET A 110 12.21 -16.48 -14.61
N TYR A 111 12.29 -17.81 -14.60
CA TYR A 111 11.50 -18.65 -13.68
C TYR A 111 11.98 -18.48 -12.23
N TRP A 112 13.29 -18.46 -12.02
CA TRP A 112 13.88 -18.15 -10.73
C TRP A 112 13.56 -16.72 -10.29
N LEU A 113 13.55 -15.77 -11.25
CA LEU A 113 13.18 -14.40 -10.95
C LEU A 113 11.72 -14.29 -10.48
N ILE A 114 10.80 -15.04 -11.12
CA ILE A 114 9.39 -15.14 -10.72
C ILE A 114 9.27 -15.76 -9.31
N PHE A 115 10.03 -16.81 -9.01
CA PHE A 115 10.05 -17.42 -7.68
C PHE A 115 10.49 -16.44 -6.59
N PHE A 116 11.60 -15.73 -6.80
CA PHE A 116 12.05 -14.71 -5.85
C PHE A 116 11.06 -13.56 -5.74
N ARG A 117 10.37 -13.24 -6.83
CA ARG A 117 9.32 -12.21 -6.82
C ARG A 117 8.14 -12.59 -5.94
N PHE A 118 7.73 -13.85 -5.96
CA PHE A 118 6.73 -14.39 -5.05
C PHE A 118 7.18 -14.30 -3.59
N LEU A 119 8.42 -14.70 -3.28
CA LEU A 119 8.97 -14.58 -1.92
C LEU A 119 9.06 -13.12 -1.45
N MET A 120 9.50 -12.21 -2.32
CA MET A 120 9.43 -10.77 -2.00
C MET A 120 8.01 -10.36 -1.65
N GLY A 121 7.03 -10.75 -2.46
CA GLY A 121 5.62 -10.44 -2.24
C GLY A 121 5.12 -10.89 -0.87
N THR A 122 5.41 -12.14 -0.46
CA THR A 122 4.98 -12.67 0.85
C THR A 122 5.54 -11.85 2.01
N GLY A 123 6.83 -11.56 1.99
CA GLY A 123 7.45 -10.72 3.02
C GLY A 123 6.92 -9.28 3.01
N MET A 124 6.72 -8.69 1.85
CA MET A 124 6.22 -7.31 1.69
C MET A 124 4.78 -7.16 2.19
N GLY A 125 3.88 -8.10 1.84
CA GLY A 125 2.49 -8.09 2.30
C GLY A 125 2.38 -8.15 3.83
N ALA A 126 3.14 -9.05 4.44
CA ALA A 126 3.21 -9.17 5.89
C ALA A 126 3.86 -7.94 6.54
N LEU A 127 4.92 -7.39 5.93
CA LEU A 127 5.64 -6.21 6.44
C LEU A 127 4.74 -4.97 6.51
N ILE A 128 3.91 -4.75 5.51
CA ILE A 128 2.94 -3.64 5.52
C ILE A 128 1.97 -3.80 6.70
N MET A 129 1.37 -4.98 6.88
CA MET A 129 0.41 -5.22 7.96
C MET A 129 1.06 -5.05 9.34
N VAL A 130 2.19 -5.70 9.57
CA VAL A 130 2.91 -5.63 10.85
C VAL A 130 3.47 -4.23 11.09
N GLY A 131 3.97 -3.56 10.05
CA GLY A 131 4.52 -2.21 10.13
C GLY A 131 3.48 -1.19 10.58
N TYR A 132 2.31 -1.14 9.93
CA TYR A 132 1.23 -0.22 10.32
C TYR A 132 0.67 -0.57 11.71
N ALA A 133 0.47 -1.85 12.02
CA ALA A 133 -0.02 -2.28 13.33
C ALA A 133 0.96 -1.84 14.44
N SER A 134 2.25 -2.14 14.27
CA SER A 134 3.29 -1.74 15.24
C SER A 134 3.35 -0.22 15.40
N PHE A 135 3.30 0.51 14.30
CA PHE A 135 3.35 1.97 14.31
C PHE A 135 2.20 2.56 15.15
N THR A 136 0.98 2.08 14.93
CA THR A 136 -0.20 2.58 15.65
C THR A 136 -0.20 2.23 17.14
N GLU A 137 0.53 1.19 17.55
CA GLU A 137 0.68 0.80 18.95
C GLU A 137 1.65 1.72 19.72
N PHE A 138 2.64 2.30 19.05
CA PHE A 138 3.64 3.18 19.67
C PHE A 138 3.28 4.66 19.67
N ILE A 139 2.49 5.10 18.70
CA ILE A 139 2.16 6.53 18.55
C ILE A 139 0.95 6.90 19.41
N PRO A 140 1.04 8.03 20.17
CA PRO A 140 -0.07 8.54 20.95
C PRO A 140 -1.36 8.73 20.14
N ALA A 141 -2.51 8.38 20.75
CA ALA A 141 -3.80 8.40 20.07
C ALA A 141 -4.15 9.75 19.44
N THR A 142 -3.78 10.87 20.10
CA THR A 142 -4.06 12.25 19.67
C THR A 142 -3.43 12.63 18.34
N VAL A 143 -2.30 12.03 17.97
CA VAL A 143 -1.55 12.34 16.74
C VAL A 143 -1.46 11.17 15.76
N ARG A 144 -1.99 10.01 16.14
CA ARG A 144 -1.88 8.74 15.39
C ARG A 144 -2.34 8.87 13.95
N GLY A 145 -3.49 9.50 13.71
CA GLY A 145 -4.02 9.69 12.36
C GLY A 145 -3.07 10.50 11.46
N LYS A 146 -2.61 11.66 11.95
CA LYS A 146 -1.67 12.53 11.20
C LYS A 146 -0.36 11.80 10.85
N TRP A 147 0.15 10.99 11.77
CA TRP A 147 1.40 10.26 11.57
C TRP A 147 1.23 9.05 10.65
N SER A 148 0.08 8.38 10.68
CA SER A 148 -0.24 7.31 9.72
C SER A 148 -0.31 7.84 8.28
N VAL A 149 -0.87 9.04 8.09
CA VAL A 149 -0.87 9.71 6.78
C VAL A 149 0.55 10.04 6.32
N ARG A 150 1.41 10.55 7.21
CA ARG A 150 2.84 10.80 6.89
C ARG A 150 3.58 9.52 6.50
N LEU A 151 3.30 8.41 7.21
CA LEU A 151 3.88 7.11 6.89
C LEU A 151 3.47 6.64 5.49
N SER A 152 2.19 6.74 5.17
CA SER A 152 1.66 6.43 3.84
C SER A 152 2.25 7.36 2.77
N PHE A 153 2.39 8.65 3.05
CA PHE A 153 2.99 9.62 2.13
C PHE A 153 4.42 9.22 1.74
N VAL A 154 5.26 8.84 2.70
CA VAL A 154 6.63 8.38 2.41
C VAL A 154 6.62 7.15 1.50
N GLY A 155 5.75 6.17 1.77
CA GLY A 155 5.63 4.97 0.93
C GLY A 155 5.24 5.28 -0.52
N ASN A 156 4.41 6.29 -0.73
CA ASN A 156 3.92 6.67 -2.08
C ASN A 156 4.94 7.43 -2.96
N TRP A 157 6.13 7.75 -2.45
CA TRP A 157 7.26 8.21 -3.28
C TRP A 157 7.96 7.08 -4.04
N SER A 158 7.69 5.84 -3.68
CA SER A 158 8.35 4.65 -4.24
C SER A 158 8.26 4.53 -5.77
N PRO A 159 7.12 4.79 -6.45
CA PRO A 159 7.04 4.66 -7.90
C PRO A 159 7.98 5.62 -8.63
N MET A 160 7.97 6.89 -8.20
CA MET A 160 8.85 7.92 -8.76
C MET A 160 10.32 7.59 -8.48
N LEU A 161 10.65 7.23 -7.22
CA LEU A 161 12.02 6.88 -6.83
C LEU A 161 12.54 5.69 -7.62
N SER A 162 11.73 4.65 -7.80
CA SER A 162 12.09 3.48 -8.57
C SER A 162 12.33 3.79 -10.05
N ALA A 163 11.48 4.60 -10.65
CA ALA A 163 11.65 5.01 -12.03
C ALA A 163 12.87 5.91 -12.20
N ALA A 164 13.11 6.89 -11.33
CA ALA A 164 14.25 7.80 -11.38
C ALA A 164 15.59 7.06 -11.23
N ILE A 165 15.68 6.14 -10.25
CA ILE A 165 16.89 5.30 -10.08
C ILE A 165 17.04 4.35 -11.28
N GLY A 166 15.94 3.83 -11.82
CA GLY A 166 15.92 2.96 -12.98
C GLY A 166 16.52 3.60 -14.23
N VAL A 167 16.28 4.89 -14.46
CA VAL A 167 16.88 5.66 -15.56
C VAL A 167 18.41 5.56 -15.53
N VAL A 168 19.01 5.74 -14.37
CA VAL A 168 20.47 5.70 -14.22
C VAL A 168 21.00 4.27 -14.20
N VAL A 169 20.38 3.41 -13.40
CA VAL A 169 20.89 2.05 -13.15
C VAL A 169 20.76 1.15 -14.37
N ILE A 170 19.65 1.24 -15.12
CA ILE A 170 19.42 0.36 -16.26
C ILE A 170 20.18 0.83 -17.50
N ALA A 171 20.36 2.15 -17.67
CA ALA A 171 21.11 2.70 -18.79
C ALA A 171 22.62 2.45 -18.67
N PHE A 172 23.22 2.64 -17.48
CA PHE A 172 24.67 2.59 -17.30
C PHE A 172 25.20 1.29 -16.68
N PHE A 173 24.31 0.48 -16.09
CA PHE A 173 24.70 -0.74 -15.39
C PHE A 173 23.81 -1.92 -15.82
N SER A 174 23.31 -2.68 -14.85
CA SER A 174 22.45 -3.84 -15.08
C SER A 174 21.14 -3.70 -14.32
N TRP A 175 20.05 -4.19 -14.89
CA TRP A 175 18.76 -4.30 -14.22
C TRP A 175 18.84 -5.05 -12.87
N ARG A 176 19.80 -5.95 -12.72
CA ARG A 176 20.07 -6.72 -11.50
C ARG A 176 20.38 -5.83 -10.30
N ILE A 177 21.03 -4.69 -10.55
CA ILE A 177 21.39 -3.73 -9.50
C ILE A 177 20.15 -3.10 -8.86
N MET A 178 19.03 -2.99 -9.57
CA MET A 178 17.77 -2.50 -8.97
C MET A 178 17.32 -3.39 -7.80
N PHE A 179 17.40 -4.71 -7.97
CA PHE A 179 17.06 -5.66 -6.90
C PHE A 179 18.11 -5.68 -5.80
N LEU A 180 19.39 -5.56 -6.17
CA LEU A 180 20.49 -5.53 -5.21
C LEU A 180 20.42 -4.30 -4.30
N LEU A 181 20.19 -3.12 -4.86
CA LEU A 181 20.01 -1.87 -4.08
C LEU A 181 18.85 -1.97 -3.10
N GLY A 182 17.70 -2.42 -3.57
CA GLY A 182 16.55 -2.61 -2.70
C GLY A 182 16.79 -3.68 -1.64
N GLY A 183 17.41 -4.81 -2.02
CA GLY A 183 17.72 -5.91 -1.12
C GLY A 183 18.70 -5.51 0.00
N ILE A 184 19.79 -4.87 -0.34
CA ILE A 184 20.78 -4.35 0.62
C ILE A 184 20.13 -3.29 1.53
N GLY A 185 19.32 -2.40 0.96
CA GLY A 185 18.58 -1.40 1.73
C GLY A 185 17.63 -2.03 2.76
N ILE A 186 16.89 -3.07 2.38
CA ILE A 186 16.02 -3.83 3.31
C ILE A 186 16.83 -4.59 4.37
N LEU A 187 17.98 -5.17 4.01
CA LEU A 187 18.88 -5.82 5.00
C LEU A 187 19.48 -4.79 5.98
N LEU A 188 19.77 -3.59 5.52
CA LEU A 188 20.14 -2.48 6.39
C LEU A 188 19.00 -2.10 7.35
N ALA A 189 17.75 -2.02 6.84
CA ALA A 189 16.58 -1.80 7.69
C ALA A 189 16.39 -2.93 8.72
N TRP A 190 16.65 -4.19 8.33
CA TRP A 190 16.66 -5.33 9.24
C TRP A 190 17.70 -5.18 10.36
N PHE A 191 18.91 -4.77 10.02
CA PHE A 191 19.97 -4.52 11.00
C PHE A 191 19.59 -3.38 11.97
N LEU A 192 19.12 -2.24 11.43
CA LEU A 192 18.69 -1.09 12.23
C LEU A 192 17.50 -1.43 13.13
N SER A 193 16.54 -2.23 12.63
CA SER A 193 15.40 -2.68 13.43
C SER A 193 15.82 -3.56 14.60
N GLY A 194 16.91 -4.32 14.48
CA GLY A 194 17.46 -5.11 15.57
C GLY A 194 17.92 -4.26 16.75
N LYS A 195 18.46 -3.06 16.47
CA LYS A 195 19.00 -2.15 17.48
C LYS A 195 17.94 -1.21 18.08
N TYR A 196 17.01 -0.73 17.28
CA TYR A 196 16.14 0.39 17.66
C TYR A 196 14.65 0.05 17.74
N PHE A 197 14.22 -1.10 17.18
CA PHE A 197 12.83 -1.50 17.23
C PHE A 197 12.60 -2.41 18.43
N ILE A 198 11.82 -1.94 19.40
CA ILE A 198 11.45 -2.70 20.60
C ILE A 198 10.16 -3.50 20.38
N GLU A 199 9.88 -4.46 21.28
CA GLU A 199 8.59 -5.15 21.24
C GLU A 199 7.47 -4.22 21.74
N SER A 200 6.26 -4.42 21.27
CA SER A 200 5.13 -3.61 21.69
C SER A 200 4.75 -3.90 23.16
N PRO A 201 4.78 -2.89 24.06
CA PRO A 201 4.30 -3.08 25.43
C PRO A 201 2.81 -3.47 25.48
N ARG A 202 1.99 -2.98 24.52
CA ARG A 202 0.57 -3.37 24.41
C ARG A 202 0.41 -4.84 24.07
N TRP A 203 1.25 -5.36 23.15
CA TRP A 203 1.25 -6.77 22.78
C TRP A 203 1.72 -7.67 23.95
N LEU A 204 2.81 -7.29 24.63
CA LEU A 204 3.31 -8.00 25.80
C LEU A 204 2.25 -8.12 26.88
N ALA A 205 1.57 -7.02 27.20
CA ALA A 205 0.46 -6.99 28.15
C ALA A 205 -0.70 -7.88 27.71
N GLY A 206 -1.07 -7.85 26.43
CA GLY A 206 -2.10 -8.71 25.86
C GLY A 206 -1.77 -10.22 25.92
N LYS A 207 -0.48 -10.58 25.99
CA LYS A 207 0.02 -11.95 26.22
C LYS A 207 0.21 -12.30 27.71
N GLY A 208 -0.15 -11.42 28.63
CA GLY A 208 0.02 -11.65 30.06
C GLY A 208 1.47 -11.42 30.57
N GLN A 209 2.39 -10.97 29.70
CA GLN A 209 3.77 -10.67 30.06
C GLN A 209 3.90 -9.22 30.63
N ILE A 210 3.19 -8.97 31.72
CA ILE A 210 3.04 -7.63 32.30
C ILE A 210 4.37 -7.07 32.76
N ALA A 211 5.20 -7.87 33.45
CA ALA A 211 6.52 -7.43 33.92
C ALA A 211 7.43 -6.97 32.78
N GLY A 212 7.42 -7.70 31.66
CA GLY A 212 8.17 -7.32 30.45
C GLY A 212 7.63 -6.02 29.81
N ALA A 213 6.32 -5.87 29.74
CA ALA A 213 5.66 -4.67 29.23
C ALA A 213 6.00 -3.44 30.07
N GLU A 214 5.96 -3.57 31.41
CA GLU A 214 6.32 -2.49 32.32
C GLU A 214 7.79 -2.09 32.25
N SER A 215 8.69 -3.08 32.20
CA SER A 215 10.14 -2.80 32.08
C SER A 215 10.44 -1.98 30.84
N GLN A 216 9.95 -2.41 29.67
CA GLN A 216 10.16 -1.68 28.42
C GLN A 216 9.52 -0.29 28.43
N LEU A 217 8.30 -0.18 28.99
CA LEU A 217 7.60 1.09 29.05
C LEU A 217 8.33 2.08 29.97
N ARG A 218 8.84 1.62 31.11
CA ARG A 218 9.67 2.44 32.03
C ARG A 218 10.94 2.95 31.35
N GLU A 219 11.62 2.11 30.56
CA GLU A 219 12.81 2.53 29.79
C GLU A 219 12.48 3.66 28.82
N VAL A 220 11.35 3.51 28.09
CA VAL A 220 10.89 4.55 27.15
C VAL A 220 10.48 5.83 27.88
N GLU A 221 9.75 5.74 28.98
CA GLU A 221 9.35 6.89 29.80
C GLU A 221 10.59 7.65 30.32
N GLN A 222 11.53 6.94 30.94
CA GLN A 222 12.80 7.53 31.45
C GLN A 222 13.64 8.16 30.34
N GLN A 223 13.70 7.52 29.15
CA GLN A 223 14.39 8.10 28.01
C GLN A 223 13.75 9.42 27.58
N ILE A 224 12.42 9.50 27.53
CA ILE A 224 11.67 10.70 27.14
C ILE A 224 11.81 11.80 28.19
N GLU A 225 11.73 11.46 29.48
CA GLU A 225 11.91 12.42 30.59
C GLU A 225 13.30 13.05 30.56
N ARG A 226 14.35 12.23 30.37
CA ARG A 226 15.73 12.72 30.22
C ARG A 226 15.90 13.60 28.98
N GLU A 227 15.35 13.19 27.84
CA GLU A 227 15.49 13.92 26.59
C GLU A 227 14.82 15.29 26.63
N LYS A 228 13.67 15.39 27.27
CA LYS A 228 12.87 16.62 27.30
C LYS A 228 13.01 17.42 28.58
N SER A 229 13.71 16.87 29.57
CA SER A 229 13.86 17.48 30.93
C SER A 229 12.49 17.82 31.55
N ILE A 230 11.49 16.96 31.35
CA ILE A 230 10.13 17.12 31.90
C ILE A 230 9.75 15.90 32.74
N ARG A 231 8.84 16.10 33.69
CA ARG A 231 8.08 15.00 34.27
C ARG A 231 6.88 14.67 33.38
N LEU A 232 6.62 13.38 33.18
CA LEU A 232 5.46 12.98 32.38
C LEU A 232 4.14 13.42 33.06
N PRO A 233 3.12 13.79 32.27
CA PRO A 233 1.80 14.14 32.80
C PRO A 233 1.23 13.02 33.67
N PRO A 234 0.42 13.33 34.72
CA PRO A 234 -0.24 12.30 35.50
C PRO A 234 -1.11 11.40 34.62
N LEU A 235 -1.29 10.15 35.02
CA LEU A 235 -2.16 9.21 34.34
C LEU A 235 -3.62 9.70 34.46
N THR A 236 -4.17 10.21 33.40
CA THR A 236 -5.62 10.35 33.24
C THR A 236 -6.14 9.00 32.76
N LEU A 237 -6.55 8.14 33.67
CA LEU A 237 -7.42 7.03 33.31
C LEU A 237 -8.75 7.67 32.91
N ASN A 238 -8.89 8.00 31.62
CA ASN A 238 -10.21 8.29 31.08
C ASN A 238 -11.03 7.03 31.31
N GLN A 239 -11.86 7.08 32.32
CA GLN A 239 -13.04 6.22 32.44
C GLN A 239 -13.99 6.58 31.26
N SER A 240 -13.54 6.46 30.03
CA SER A 240 -14.46 6.22 28.95
C SER A 240 -14.97 4.80 29.20
N ASN A 241 -15.94 4.72 30.08
CA ASN A 241 -16.89 3.63 30.23
C ASN A 241 -17.73 3.48 28.95
N SER A 242 -17.14 3.57 27.82
CA SER A 242 -17.59 2.80 26.69
C SER A 242 -17.14 1.37 27.01
N LYS A 243 -17.94 0.64 27.81
CA LYS A 243 -18.19 -0.76 27.49
C LYS A 243 -18.55 -0.76 26.01
N VAL A 244 -17.52 -0.74 25.18
CA VAL A 244 -17.65 -1.18 23.81
C VAL A 244 -18.12 -2.60 24.02
N LYS A 245 -19.45 -2.77 24.05
CA LYS A 245 -20.05 -4.08 23.85
C LYS A 245 -19.31 -4.56 22.62
N VAL A 246 -18.38 -5.49 22.82
CA VAL A 246 -17.82 -6.25 21.73
C VAL A 246 -19.04 -7.00 21.21
N ILE A 247 -19.81 -6.30 20.39
CA ILE A 247 -20.83 -6.94 19.58
C ILE A 247 -19.94 -7.90 18.79
N LYS A 248 -20.07 -9.19 19.09
CA LYS A 248 -19.44 -10.25 18.32
C LYS A 248 -20.05 -10.15 16.92
N GLY A 249 -19.64 -9.10 16.18
CA GLY A 249 -20.06 -8.85 14.83
C GLY A 249 -19.54 -10.02 14.02
N THR A 250 -20.43 -10.94 13.72
CA THR A 250 -20.13 -12.10 12.92
C THR A 250 -19.67 -11.59 11.52
N PHE A 251 -18.60 -12.11 10.98
CA PHE A 251 -18.13 -11.80 9.62
C PHE A 251 -19.27 -11.81 8.58
N TRP A 252 -20.24 -12.67 8.77
CA TRP A 252 -21.44 -12.82 7.93
C TRP A 252 -22.36 -11.59 7.90
N LEU A 253 -22.21 -10.65 8.83
CA LEU A 253 -22.95 -9.39 8.76
C LEU A 253 -22.58 -8.54 7.54
N LEU A 254 -21.37 -8.71 6.99
CA LEU A 254 -20.92 -8.04 5.76
C LEU A 254 -21.81 -8.41 4.55
N PHE A 255 -22.51 -9.54 4.60
CA PHE A 255 -23.31 -10.09 3.51
C PHE A 255 -24.81 -9.98 3.74
N LYS A 256 -25.26 -9.17 4.71
CA LYS A 256 -26.68 -8.99 5.04
C LYS A 256 -27.13 -7.54 4.86
N GLY A 257 -28.35 -7.36 4.35
CA GLY A 257 -29.02 -6.06 4.26
C GLY A 257 -28.16 -4.95 3.63
N GLU A 258 -28.15 -3.79 4.24
CA GLU A 258 -27.38 -2.62 3.79
C GLU A 258 -25.86 -2.87 3.80
N MET A 259 -25.36 -3.75 4.67
CA MET A 259 -23.94 -4.10 4.68
C MET A 259 -23.51 -4.85 3.42
N LEU A 260 -24.39 -5.65 2.82
CA LEU A 260 -24.12 -6.29 1.53
C LEU A 260 -23.93 -5.24 0.44
N ARG A 261 -24.77 -4.22 0.35
CA ARG A 261 -24.64 -3.11 -0.60
C ARG A 261 -23.30 -2.39 -0.40
N ARG A 262 -22.93 -2.07 0.86
CA ARG A 262 -21.64 -1.45 1.20
C ARG A 262 -20.48 -2.33 0.79
N THR A 263 -20.55 -3.63 1.01
CA THR A 263 -19.54 -4.60 0.61
C THR A 263 -19.36 -4.65 -0.91
N LEU A 264 -20.45 -4.71 -1.67
CA LEU A 264 -20.39 -4.75 -3.13
C LEU A 264 -19.82 -3.46 -3.72
N VAL A 265 -20.24 -2.30 -3.21
CA VAL A 265 -19.69 -1.00 -3.62
C VAL A 265 -18.19 -0.94 -3.30
N ALA A 266 -17.79 -1.35 -2.10
CA ALA A 266 -16.39 -1.37 -1.68
C ALA A 266 -15.52 -2.29 -2.56
N ILE A 267 -16.04 -3.48 -2.90
CA ILE A 267 -15.40 -4.42 -3.84
C ILE A 267 -15.21 -3.75 -5.20
N THR A 268 -16.26 -3.12 -5.75
CA THR A 268 -16.19 -2.44 -7.04
C THR A 268 -15.14 -1.33 -7.05
N VAL A 269 -15.09 -0.51 -5.99
CA VAL A 269 -14.10 0.58 -5.86
C VAL A 269 -12.67 0.04 -5.84
N LEU A 270 -12.41 -1.04 -5.09
CA LEU A 270 -11.06 -1.63 -5.03
C LEU A 270 -10.70 -2.43 -6.28
N ILE A 271 -11.65 -3.04 -6.95
CA ILE A 271 -11.44 -3.66 -8.26
C ILE A 271 -11.02 -2.60 -9.26
N ALA A 272 -11.75 -1.48 -9.36
CA ALA A 272 -11.42 -0.38 -10.26
C ALA A 272 -10.01 0.19 -9.94
N MET A 273 -9.68 0.36 -8.67
CA MET A 273 -8.35 0.82 -8.23
C MET A 273 -7.25 -0.16 -8.65
N ASN A 274 -7.39 -1.44 -8.35
CA ASN A 274 -6.34 -2.41 -8.63
C ASN A 274 -6.17 -2.66 -10.14
N ILE A 275 -7.26 -2.80 -10.90
CA ILE A 275 -7.18 -2.99 -12.35
C ILE A 275 -6.50 -1.79 -12.99
N SER A 276 -6.94 -0.55 -12.70
CA SER A 276 -6.34 0.65 -13.29
C SER A 276 -4.89 0.83 -12.88
N LEU A 277 -4.58 0.66 -11.58
CA LEU A 277 -3.24 0.82 -11.06
C LEU A 277 -2.26 -0.16 -11.74
N TYR A 278 -2.57 -1.45 -11.74
CA TYR A 278 -1.67 -2.46 -12.27
C TYR A 278 -1.65 -2.51 -13.80
N THR A 279 -2.75 -2.19 -14.49
CA THR A 279 -2.74 -2.05 -15.95
C THR A 279 -1.86 -0.88 -16.37
N ILE A 280 -2.03 0.29 -15.78
CA ILE A 280 -1.33 1.50 -16.20
C ILE A 280 0.13 1.46 -15.73
N THR A 281 0.41 1.31 -14.44
CA THR A 281 1.77 1.48 -13.91
C THR A 281 2.73 0.35 -14.28
N VAL A 282 2.22 -0.86 -14.49
CA VAL A 282 3.08 -2.02 -14.82
C VAL A 282 3.45 -2.04 -16.30
N TRP A 283 2.48 -1.71 -17.15
CA TRP A 283 2.62 -1.94 -18.59
C TRP A 283 3.07 -0.72 -19.41
N ILE A 284 3.05 0.50 -18.84
CA ILE A 284 3.51 1.71 -19.54
C ILE A 284 4.89 1.52 -20.18
N PRO A 285 5.96 1.08 -19.47
CA PRO A 285 7.28 0.93 -20.11
C PRO A 285 7.29 -0.12 -21.22
N THR A 286 6.59 -1.24 -21.01
CA THR A 286 6.48 -2.32 -22.00
C THR A 286 5.68 -1.89 -23.23
N ILE A 287 4.61 -1.11 -23.04
CA ILE A 287 3.81 -0.55 -24.16
C ILE A 287 4.69 0.37 -25.03
N PHE A 288 5.52 1.21 -24.42
CA PHE A 288 6.43 2.08 -25.15
C PHE A 288 7.41 1.29 -26.02
N VAL A 289 8.04 0.26 -25.45
CA VAL A 289 8.97 -0.60 -26.18
C VAL A 289 8.27 -1.32 -27.34
N ASN A 290 7.07 -1.85 -27.12
CA ASN A 290 6.26 -2.50 -28.16
C ASN A 290 5.81 -1.51 -29.25
N SER A 291 5.74 -0.21 -28.95
CA SER A 291 5.46 0.87 -29.91
C SER A 291 6.71 1.37 -30.65
N GLY A 292 7.87 0.73 -30.45
CA GLY A 292 9.11 1.05 -31.14
C GLY A 292 9.95 2.17 -30.47
N ILE A 293 9.56 2.62 -29.25
CA ILE A 293 10.36 3.57 -28.48
C ILE A 293 11.54 2.82 -27.85
N ASP A 294 12.72 3.41 -27.94
CA ASP A 294 13.92 2.86 -27.32
C ASP A 294 13.74 2.63 -25.81
N VAL A 295 14.36 1.57 -25.27
CA VAL A 295 14.16 1.13 -23.88
C VAL A 295 14.58 2.21 -22.89
N ASP A 296 15.75 2.83 -23.09
CA ASP A 296 16.25 3.81 -22.14
C ASP A 296 15.37 5.06 -22.15
N LYS A 297 14.87 5.45 -23.32
CA LYS A 297 13.91 6.53 -23.48
C LYS A 297 12.54 6.19 -22.85
N SER A 298 12.08 4.96 -23.00
CA SER A 298 10.84 4.44 -22.37
C SER A 298 10.90 4.54 -20.85
N ILE A 299 12.03 4.19 -20.25
CA ILE A 299 12.26 4.28 -18.80
C ILE A 299 12.27 5.75 -18.35
N LEU A 300 12.96 6.63 -19.09
CA LEU A 300 13.00 8.07 -18.82
C LEU A 300 11.60 8.69 -18.88
N MET A 301 10.84 8.41 -19.94
CA MET A 301 9.46 8.88 -20.10
C MET A 301 8.58 8.39 -18.96
N THR A 302 8.73 7.13 -18.57
CA THR A 302 8.00 6.57 -17.41
C THR A 302 8.35 7.30 -16.11
N ALA A 303 9.61 7.64 -15.89
CA ALA A 303 10.05 8.38 -14.71
C ALA A 303 9.38 9.77 -14.64
N VAL A 304 9.30 10.49 -15.76
CA VAL A 304 8.60 11.78 -15.84
C VAL A 304 7.12 11.62 -15.55
N ILE A 305 6.46 10.65 -16.16
CA ILE A 305 5.04 10.36 -15.96
C ILE A 305 4.74 10.03 -14.48
N MET A 306 5.62 9.29 -13.80
CA MET A 306 5.45 8.91 -12.40
C MET A 306 5.56 10.07 -11.40
N ILE A 307 6.00 11.25 -11.80
CA ILE A 307 5.93 12.48 -10.99
C ILE A 307 4.45 12.79 -10.64
N GLY A 308 3.52 12.44 -11.52
CA GLY A 308 2.08 12.60 -11.26
C GLY A 308 1.58 11.86 -10.01
N ALA A 309 2.24 10.79 -9.58
CA ALA A 309 1.80 9.99 -8.44
C ALA A 309 1.85 10.75 -7.09
N PRO A 310 2.99 11.25 -6.60
CA PRO A 310 3.04 12.01 -5.36
C PRO A 310 2.24 13.32 -5.43
N VAL A 311 2.23 13.98 -6.60
CA VAL A 311 1.46 15.22 -6.81
C VAL A 311 -0.04 14.93 -6.73
N GLY A 312 -0.52 13.86 -7.36
CA GLY A 312 -1.93 13.44 -7.32
C GLY A 312 -2.41 13.15 -5.90
N ILE A 313 -1.64 12.42 -5.10
CA ILE A 313 -1.97 12.14 -3.69
C ILE A 313 -2.00 13.44 -2.87
N PHE A 314 -1.02 14.31 -3.07
CA PHE A 314 -0.95 15.58 -2.34
C PHE A 314 -2.17 16.46 -2.62
N ILE A 315 -2.53 16.63 -3.88
CA ILE A 315 -3.71 17.41 -4.28
C ILE A 315 -5.00 16.74 -3.80
N ALA A 316 -5.10 15.38 -3.91
CA ALA A 316 -6.25 14.66 -3.38
C ALA A 316 -6.46 14.97 -1.89
N ALA A 317 -5.41 14.95 -1.08
CA ALA A 317 -5.49 15.23 0.36
C ALA A 317 -6.00 16.65 0.67
N LEU A 318 -5.79 17.62 -0.23
CA LEU A 318 -6.26 18.98 -0.07
C LEU A 318 -7.74 19.17 -0.47
N ILE A 319 -8.19 18.46 -1.50
CA ILE A 319 -9.51 18.75 -2.11
C ILE A 319 -10.59 17.72 -1.77
N ILE A 320 -10.24 16.53 -1.31
CA ILE A 320 -11.16 15.42 -1.15
C ILE A 320 -12.34 15.73 -0.22
N ASP A 321 -12.13 16.57 0.80
CA ASP A 321 -13.17 16.96 1.75
C ASP A 321 -14.14 18.02 1.23
N HIS A 322 -13.86 18.62 0.07
CA HIS A 322 -14.70 19.63 -0.53
C HIS A 322 -15.80 19.03 -1.43
N PHE A 323 -15.65 17.80 -1.89
CA PHE A 323 -16.58 17.15 -2.81
C PHE A 323 -17.33 15.98 -2.16
N PRO A 324 -18.58 15.70 -2.59
CA PRO A 324 -19.28 14.47 -2.22
C PRO A 324 -18.49 13.25 -2.64
N ARG A 325 -18.30 12.29 -1.73
CA ARG A 325 -17.44 11.09 -1.96
C ARG A 325 -17.87 10.32 -3.21
N ARG A 326 -19.17 10.10 -3.34
CA ARG A 326 -19.76 9.34 -4.44
C ARG A 326 -19.45 9.95 -5.82
N LEU A 327 -19.69 11.26 -5.95
CA LEU A 327 -19.47 11.97 -7.20
C LEU A 327 -17.97 12.11 -7.50
N PHE A 328 -17.17 12.40 -6.49
CA PHE A 328 -15.71 12.56 -6.63
C PHE A 328 -15.06 11.28 -7.16
N GLY A 329 -15.36 10.12 -6.55
CA GLY A 329 -14.83 8.84 -6.99
C GLY A 329 -15.28 8.47 -8.41
N SER A 330 -16.56 8.67 -8.74
CA SER A 330 -17.09 8.39 -10.08
C SER A 330 -16.49 9.31 -11.15
N ALA A 331 -16.35 10.59 -10.86
CA ALA A 331 -15.72 11.55 -11.77
C ALA A 331 -14.26 11.17 -12.07
N LEU A 332 -13.49 10.81 -11.04
CA LEU A 332 -12.11 10.36 -11.22
C LEU A 332 -12.02 9.13 -12.13
N LEU A 333 -12.89 8.13 -11.97
CA LEU A 333 -12.91 6.94 -12.83
C LEU A 333 -13.21 7.30 -14.28
N ILE A 334 -14.17 8.18 -14.52
CA ILE A 334 -14.51 8.64 -15.89
C ILE A 334 -13.34 9.41 -16.49
N ILE A 335 -12.71 10.32 -15.74
CA ILE A 335 -11.53 11.08 -16.19
C ILE A 335 -10.38 10.13 -16.56
N ILE A 336 -10.09 9.11 -15.73
CA ILE A 336 -9.04 8.12 -16.01
C ILE A 336 -9.39 7.31 -17.27
N ALA A 337 -10.66 6.91 -17.45
CA ALA A 337 -11.10 6.18 -18.64
C ALA A 337 -10.91 7.01 -19.93
N VAL A 338 -11.33 8.28 -19.91
CA VAL A 338 -11.18 9.20 -21.06
C VAL A 338 -9.69 9.47 -21.34
N LEU A 339 -8.91 9.78 -20.31
CA LEU A 339 -7.47 10.02 -20.45
C LEU A 339 -6.74 8.77 -20.95
N GLY A 340 -7.11 7.56 -20.49
CA GLY A 340 -6.55 6.31 -20.97
C GLY A 340 -6.81 6.09 -22.46
N TYR A 341 -8.02 6.36 -22.92
CA TYR A 341 -8.34 6.30 -24.34
C TYR A 341 -7.54 7.34 -25.15
N ILE A 342 -7.54 8.61 -24.74
CA ILE A 342 -6.76 9.66 -25.41
C ILE A 342 -5.27 9.30 -25.44
N TYR A 343 -4.72 8.81 -24.33
CA TYR A 343 -3.35 8.36 -24.22
C TYR A 343 -3.01 7.25 -25.24
N SER A 344 -3.91 6.28 -25.40
CA SER A 344 -3.68 5.11 -26.25
C SER A 344 -3.59 5.40 -27.74
N ILE A 345 -4.15 6.53 -28.21
CA ILE A 345 -4.12 6.96 -29.61
C ILE A 345 -3.03 7.96 -29.93
N GLN A 346 -2.22 8.37 -28.93
CA GLN A 346 -1.14 9.33 -29.16
C GLN A 346 0.03 8.69 -29.90
N THR A 347 0.59 9.44 -30.82
CA THR A 347 1.75 9.04 -31.63
C THR A 347 2.98 9.92 -31.35
N THR A 348 2.77 11.11 -30.81
CA THR A 348 3.86 12.04 -30.51
C THR A 348 4.33 11.88 -29.06
N GLU A 349 5.64 11.90 -28.87
CA GLU A 349 6.26 11.69 -27.56
C GLU A 349 5.79 12.70 -26.50
N TRP A 350 5.69 13.97 -26.88
CA TRP A 350 5.21 15.03 -25.98
C TRP A 350 3.77 14.82 -25.54
N ALA A 351 2.89 14.40 -26.44
CA ALA A 351 1.52 14.08 -26.09
C ALA A 351 1.44 12.88 -25.15
N ILE A 352 2.21 11.83 -25.44
CA ILE A 352 2.33 10.65 -24.56
C ILE A 352 2.78 11.05 -23.16
N LEU A 353 3.81 11.91 -23.04
CA LEU A 353 4.30 12.39 -21.75
C LEU A 353 3.23 13.19 -20.98
N ILE A 354 2.59 14.16 -21.64
CA ILE A 354 1.60 15.04 -21.00
C ILE A 354 0.37 14.23 -20.57
N TYR A 355 -0.24 13.49 -21.48
CA TYR A 355 -1.44 12.70 -21.16
C TYR A 355 -1.13 11.58 -20.17
N GLY A 356 0.05 10.95 -20.25
CA GLY A 356 0.50 9.96 -19.27
C GLY A 356 0.66 10.55 -17.88
N LEU A 357 1.31 11.71 -17.74
CA LEU A 357 1.49 12.40 -16.47
C LEU A 357 0.14 12.78 -15.85
N VAL A 358 -0.76 13.37 -16.65
CA VAL A 358 -2.10 13.76 -16.20
C VAL A 358 -2.93 12.51 -15.81
N MET A 359 -2.83 11.43 -16.57
CA MET A 359 -3.50 10.17 -16.27
C MET A 359 -3.01 9.58 -14.94
N ILE A 360 -1.68 9.51 -14.70
CA ILE A 360 -1.10 9.04 -13.43
C ILE A 360 -1.50 9.95 -12.27
N PHE A 361 -1.54 11.26 -12.48
CA PHE A 361 -2.01 12.22 -11.47
C PHE A 361 -3.44 11.87 -10.99
N PHE A 362 -4.41 11.72 -11.89
CA PHE A 362 -5.77 11.37 -11.53
C PHE A 362 -5.90 9.94 -10.99
N LEU A 363 -5.11 9.00 -11.51
CA LEU A 363 -5.06 7.63 -11.00
C LEU A 363 -4.66 7.60 -9.52
N TYR A 364 -3.61 8.31 -9.13
CA TYR A 364 -3.17 8.33 -7.73
C TYR A 364 -4.07 9.19 -6.83
N MET A 365 -4.78 10.17 -7.37
CA MET A 365 -5.92 10.79 -6.67
C MET A 365 -6.99 9.75 -6.34
N TYR A 366 -7.34 8.88 -7.30
CA TYR A 366 -8.31 7.80 -7.09
C TYR A 366 -7.80 6.76 -6.09
N VAL A 367 -6.53 6.40 -6.14
CA VAL A 367 -5.90 5.49 -5.14
C VAL A 367 -6.02 6.06 -3.73
N CYS A 368 -5.75 7.35 -3.54
CA CYS A 368 -5.93 8.04 -2.27
C CYS A 368 -7.39 8.01 -1.81
N PHE A 369 -8.33 8.39 -2.70
CA PHE A 369 -9.76 8.33 -2.45
C PHE A 369 -10.20 6.93 -2.02
N ALA A 370 -9.89 5.91 -2.79
CA ALA A 370 -10.35 4.54 -2.57
C ALA A 370 -9.78 3.96 -1.27
N SER A 371 -8.45 3.94 -1.13
CA SER A 371 -7.78 3.18 -0.06
C SER A 371 -7.75 3.90 1.28
N ALA A 372 -7.54 5.22 1.28
CA ALA A 372 -7.31 5.98 2.50
C ALA A 372 -8.59 6.61 3.08
N VAL A 373 -9.59 6.89 2.25
CA VAL A 373 -10.77 7.66 2.66
C VAL A 373 -12.04 6.83 2.54
N TYR A 374 -12.45 6.49 1.33
CA TYR A 374 -13.79 5.94 1.11
C TYR A 374 -13.99 4.55 1.74
N ILE A 375 -13.06 3.62 1.55
CA ILE A 375 -13.19 2.26 2.10
C ILE A 375 -13.27 2.26 3.64
N PRO A 376 -12.41 2.96 4.40
CA PRO A 376 -12.55 3.03 5.85
C PRO A 376 -13.84 3.71 6.33
N GLU A 377 -14.40 4.66 5.57
CA GLU A 377 -15.61 5.39 5.91
C GLU A 377 -16.90 4.56 5.72
N LEU A 378 -16.89 3.50 4.89
CA LEU A 378 -18.08 2.69 4.58
C LEU A 378 -18.56 1.83 5.75
N TRP A 379 -17.73 1.61 6.77
CA TRP A 379 -17.99 0.62 7.80
C TRP A 379 -18.20 1.24 9.17
N PRO A 380 -19.20 0.76 9.95
CA PRO A 380 -19.29 1.05 11.37
C PRO A 380 -18.01 0.57 12.08
N THR A 381 -17.67 1.22 13.19
CA THR A 381 -16.39 1.00 13.88
C THR A 381 -16.10 -0.48 14.20
N HIS A 382 -17.13 -1.25 14.59
CA HIS A 382 -17.00 -2.68 14.96
C HIS A 382 -16.78 -3.63 13.76
N LEU A 383 -17.15 -3.22 12.52
CA LEU A 383 -16.95 -4.01 11.29
C LEU A 383 -15.84 -3.47 10.40
N ARG A 384 -15.32 -2.26 10.68
CA ARG A 384 -14.37 -1.54 9.80
C ARG A 384 -13.16 -2.37 9.41
N LEU A 385 -12.48 -2.98 10.38
CA LEU A 385 -11.28 -3.78 10.08
C LEU A 385 -11.61 -5.03 9.28
N ARG A 386 -12.72 -5.69 9.58
CA ARG A 386 -13.16 -6.91 8.89
C ARG A 386 -13.64 -6.60 7.48
N GLY A 387 -14.46 -5.55 7.30
CA GLY A 387 -14.96 -5.12 6.00
C GLY A 387 -13.83 -4.64 5.11
N SER A 388 -13.00 -3.71 5.59
CA SER A 388 -11.84 -3.22 4.82
C SER A 388 -10.84 -4.35 4.51
N GLY A 389 -10.58 -5.26 5.45
CA GLY A 389 -9.69 -6.41 5.24
C GLY A 389 -10.23 -7.35 4.16
N PHE A 390 -11.52 -7.70 4.22
CA PHE A 390 -12.15 -8.58 3.24
C PHE A 390 -12.11 -8.00 1.82
N VAL A 391 -12.54 -6.75 1.66
CA VAL A 391 -12.56 -6.13 0.31
C VAL A 391 -11.15 -5.89 -0.24
N ASN A 392 -10.17 -5.62 0.61
CA ASN A 392 -8.76 -5.58 0.19
C ASN A 392 -8.26 -6.95 -0.28
N ALA A 393 -8.64 -8.04 0.40
CA ALA A 393 -8.30 -9.40 -0.03
C ALA A 393 -8.89 -9.71 -1.42
N VAL A 394 -10.16 -9.37 -1.65
CA VAL A 394 -10.81 -9.52 -2.97
C VAL A 394 -10.09 -8.68 -4.03
N GLY A 395 -9.77 -7.43 -3.74
CA GLY A 395 -9.01 -6.56 -4.64
C GLY A 395 -7.62 -7.13 -4.98
N ARG A 396 -6.94 -7.79 -4.04
CA ARG A 396 -5.66 -8.46 -4.29
C ARG A 396 -5.80 -9.68 -5.20
N ILE A 397 -6.86 -10.46 -5.06
CA ILE A 397 -7.13 -11.58 -5.96
C ILE A 397 -7.28 -11.07 -7.41
N VAL A 398 -8.05 -9.99 -7.62
CA VAL A 398 -8.20 -9.39 -8.94
C VAL A 398 -6.85 -8.89 -9.47
N ALA A 399 -6.01 -8.30 -8.63
CA ALA A 399 -4.67 -7.85 -9.01
C ALA A 399 -3.75 -9.00 -9.47
N VAL A 400 -3.97 -10.23 -9.00
CA VAL A 400 -3.23 -11.43 -9.47
C VAL A 400 -3.56 -11.77 -10.93
N PHE A 401 -4.83 -11.65 -11.32
CA PHE A 401 -5.28 -12.03 -12.66
C PHE A 401 -5.17 -10.90 -13.69
N THR A 402 -5.21 -9.64 -13.26
CA THR A 402 -5.13 -8.48 -14.15
C THR A 402 -3.95 -8.52 -15.13
N PRO A 403 -2.71 -8.84 -14.73
CA PRO A 403 -1.57 -8.86 -15.65
C PRO A 403 -1.72 -9.87 -16.78
N TYR A 404 -2.34 -11.02 -16.53
CA TYR A 404 -2.59 -12.03 -17.58
C TYR A 404 -3.62 -11.54 -18.61
N GLY A 405 -4.69 -10.88 -18.13
CA GLY A 405 -5.67 -10.27 -19.03
C GLY A 405 -5.04 -9.19 -19.90
N VAL A 406 -4.21 -8.32 -19.32
CA VAL A 406 -3.49 -7.28 -20.06
C VAL A 406 -2.50 -7.90 -21.05
N ALA A 407 -1.72 -8.92 -20.66
CA ALA A 407 -0.78 -9.60 -21.52
C ALA A 407 -1.49 -10.21 -22.76
N ALA A 408 -2.62 -10.89 -22.56
CA ALA A 408 -3.40 -11.47 -23.64
C ALA A 408 -3.93 -10.38 -24.60
N LEU A 409 -4.53 -9.32 -24.08
CA LEU A 409 -5.03 -8.20 -24.88
C LEU A 409 -3.89 -7.50 -25.63
N LEU A 410 -2.78 -7.23 -24.98
CA LEU A 410 -1.64 -6.55 -25.59
C LEU A 410 -1.02 -7.38 -26.73
N THR A 411 -0.89 -8.70 -26.52
CA THR A 411 -0.28 -9.61 -27.51
C THR A 411 -1.14 -9.81 -28.75
N HIS A 412 -2.47 -9.91 -28.58
CA HIS A 412 -3.37 -10.24 -29.70
C HIS A 412 -4.02 -9.02 -30.36
N TYR A 413 -4.24 -7.94 -29.60
CA TYR A 413 -5.06 -6.80 -30.04
C TYR A 413 -4.37 -5.43 -29.88
N GLY A 414 -3.19 -5.38 -29.27
CA GLY A 414 -2.42 -4.16 -29.10
C GLY A 414 -2.87 -3.26 -27.94
N SER A 415 -2.14 -2.15 -27.75
CA SER A 415 -2.31 -1.24 -26.61
C SER A 415 -3.64 -0.50 -26.58
N ILE A 416 -4.17 -0.10 -27.73
CA ILE A 416 -5.46 0.61 -27.82
C ILE A 416 -6.59 -0.23 -27.20
N THR A 417 -6.64 -1.53 -27.52
CA THR A 417 -7.65 -2.44 -26.98
C THR A 417 -7.53 -2.59 -25.47
N VAL A 418 -6.32 -2.63 -24.93
CA VAL A 418 -6.09 -2.67 -23.47
C VAL A 418 -6.74 -1.46 -22.78
N PHE A 419 -6.52 -0.26 -23.29
CA PHE A 419 -7.09 0.96 -22.71
C PHE A 419 -8.59 1.10 -22.96
N MET A 420 -9.11 0.62 -24.09
CA MET A 420 -10.57 0.58 -24.33
C MET A 420 -11.27 -0.35 -23.34
N VAL A 421 -10.77 -1.58 -23.16
CA VAL A 421 -11.34 -2.53 -22.19
C VAL A 421 -11.26 -1.97 -20.77
N LEU A 422 -10.10 -1.39 -20.39
CA LEU A 422 -9.94 -0.72 -19.10
C LEU A 422 -10.97 0.42 -18.96
N GLY A 423 -11.11 1.27 -19.97
CA GLY A 423 -12.05 2.40 -19.97
C GLY A 423 -13.49 1.96 -19.76
N VAL A 424 -13.95 0.93 -20.49
CA VAL A 424 -15.30 0.36 -20.32
C VAL A 424 -15.49 -0.15 -18.87
N MET A 425 -14.53 -0.89 -18.32
CA MET A 425 -14.61 -1.37 -16.95
C MET A 425 -14.66 -0.22 -15.93
N LEU A 426 -13.86 0.83 -16.11
CA LEU A 426 -13.87 1.99 -15.21
C LEU A 426 -15.19 2.76 -15.28
N VAL A 427 -15.78 2.92 -16.48
CA VAL A 427 -17.10 3.54 -16.64
C VAL A 427 -18.18 2.70 -15.95
N LEU A 428 -18.18 1.38 -16.10
CA LEU A 428 -19.12 0.50 -15.38
C LEU A 428 -18.96 0.63 -13.86
N CYS A 429 -17.73 0.66 -13.36
CA CYS A 429 -17.46 0.88 -11.93
C CYS A 429 -17.92 2.29 -11.47
N ALA A 430 -17.74 3.32 -12.29
CA ALA A 430 -18.22 4.66 -12.01
C ALA A 430 -19.76 4.72 -11.94
N LEU A 431 -20.46 4.03 -12.83
CA LEU A 431 -21.92 3.90 -12.77
C LEU A 431 -22.38 3.19 -11.49
N VAL A 432 -21.76 2.07 -11.14
CA VAL A 432 -22.08 1.37 -9.88
C VAL A 432 -21.84 2.29 -8.68
N LEU A 433 -20.73 3.01 -8.63
CA LEU A 433 -20.42 3.94 -7.55
C LEU A 433 -21.39 5.12 -7.52
N SER A 434 -21.78 5.67 -8.67
CA SER A 434 -22.69 6.80 -8.75
C SER A 434 -24.14 6.44 -8.36
N ILE A 435 -24.59 5.22 -8.68
CA ILE A 435 -25.98 4.77 -8.40
C ILE A 435 -26.08 4.18 -6.99
N PHE A 436 -25.19 3.25 -6.65
CA PHE A 436 -25.26 2.46 -5.42
C PHE A 436 -24.30 2.96 -4.34
N GLY A 437 -23.40 3.88 -4.65
CA GLY A 437 -22.44 4.43 -3.71
C GLY A 437 -23.13 5.11 -2.52
N ILE A 438 -22.47 5.11 -1.38
CA ILE A 438 -22.95 5.73 -0.16
C ILE A 438 -22.18 7.03 0.05
N GLU A 439 -22.92 8.11 0.37
CA GLU A 439 -22.28 9.36 0.72
C GLU A 439 -21.85 9.32 2.19
N THR A 440 -20.56 9.44 2.42
CA THR A 440 -19.97 9.36 3.77
C THR A 440 -19.44 10.71 4.26
N ARG A 441 -19.49 11.75 3.42
CA ARG A 441 -18.98 13.07 3.76
C ARG A 441 -19.82 13.71 4.86
N LYS A 442 -19.16 14.16 5.95
CA LYS A 442 -19.78 14.85 7.10
C LYS A 442 -20.84 14.02 7.85
N VAL A 443 -20.91 12.73 7.58
CA VAL A 443 -21.78 11.81 8.35
C VAL A 443 -20.97 11.29 9.53
N SER A 444 -21.53 11.36 10.74
CA SER A 444 -20.88 10.81 11.94
C SER A 444 -20.82 9.28 11.83
N LEU A 445 -19.79 8.69 12.43
CA LEU A 445 -19.64 7.22 12.41
C LEU A 445 -20.77 6.51 13.18
N GLU A 446 -21.40 7.24 14.13
CA GLU A 446 -22.56 6.81 14.88
C GLU A 446 -23.80 6.74 13.99
N GLU A 447 -24.06 7.76 13.16
CA GLU A 447 -25.17 7.78 12.20
C GLU A 447 -25.01 6.68 11.13
N ILE A 448 -23.76 6.39 10.70
CA ILE A 448 -23.47 5.27 9.78
C ILE A 448 -23.83 3.93 10.46
N SER A 449 -23.81 3.85 11.79
CA SER A 449 -24.15 2.65 12.56
C SER A 449 -25.65 2.44 12.79
N GLU A 450 -26.44 3.51 12.71
CA GLU A 450 -27.90 3.49 13.01
C GLU A 450 -28.75 3.17 11.78
N VAL A 451 -28.20 3.14 10.59
CA VAL A 451 -28.93 2.70 9.39
C VAL A 451 -29.00 1.17 9.40
N ASN A 452 -30.06 0.67 10.02
CA ASN A 452 -30.47 -0.73 10.06
C ASN A 452 -31.00 -1.22 8.71
#